data_4d01e5514e15ff6e4d6c078b80e5fd5f
#
_entry.id   4d01e5514e15ff6e4d6c078b80e5fd5f
#
_cell.length_a   1.000
_cell.length_b   1.000
_cell.length_c   1.000
_cell.angle_alpha   90.00
_cell.angle_beta   90.00
_cell.angle_gamma   90.00
#
_symmetry.space_group_name_H-M   'P 1'
#
loop_
_entity.id
_entity.type
_entity.pdbx_description
1 polymer ?
#
loop_
_entity_poly.entity_id
_entity_poly.type
_entity_poly.pdbx_seq_one_letter_code
_entity_poly.pdbx_strand_id
1 'polypeptide(L)'
;MTTRISIVAGIATIIALTTGTLGGLPAQASPAPDSALEQGQAAIPIVIGHRGASGYRPEHTVAAYKLAIRQGAAYIEPDVVSTKDGVLVARHENEISGTTDVSARPEFASRQTTKLIDGMPVSGWFTEDFTYRELKTLNAKERLPQVRPDNTAYDGEFKIPTLEQVLDLAQKRGVGVYPETKHPTYFDSIGLSLEEPLVAALEAHDLDDADDAVIIQSFEIANLVELNELIEVDIAQLVNSSGAPYDQTVAGTGVTYASMVTPAGVAAIATYADGIGANKDLVLPRTGGATGAPSALVNDAHAAGLIVHVWTLRRENRFMATNFQIGTDPNAPGDMYAETLAFLDAGVDGVFSDNPDIAAAALADWLG
;
A
#
# COMPACT_ATOMS: atom_id res chain seq x y z
N MET A 1 58.11 10.28 22.94
CA MET A 1 59.23 9.41 23.32
C MET A 1 58.94 8.05 22.73
N THR A 2 59.65 7.82 21.65
CA THR A 2 60.51 6.68 21.29
C THR A 2 59.83 5.31 21.16
N THR A 3 59.49 4.93 19.95
CA THR A 3 60.21 4.03 19.00
C THR A 3 60.64 2.68 19.59
N ARG A 4 60.21 1.55 19.02
CA ARG A 4 61.09 0.60 18.34
C ARG A 4 60.37 -0.51 17.58
N ILE A 5 60.81 -0.63 16.34
CA ILE A 5 60.64 -1.71 15.35
C ILE A 5 61.51 -2.91 15.77
N SER A 6 61.09 -4.12 15.49
CA SER A 6 61.98 -5.24 15.27
C SER A 6 61.45 -6.20 14.23
N ILE A 7 62.18 -6.30 13.14
CA ILE A 7 62.14 -7.26 12.04
C ILE A 7 62.96 -8.48 12.45
N VAL A 8 62.46 -9.70 12.20
CA VAL A 8 63.34 -10.89 12.08
C VAL A 8 62.94 -11.68 10.84
N ALA A 9 63.90 -11.78 9.94
CA ALA A 9 63.88 -12.62 8.74
C ALA A 9 64.50 -13.99 9.07
N GLY A 10 64.07 -15.02 8.35
CA GLY A 10 64.69 -16.37 8.40
C GLY A 10 64.07 -17.28 7.35
N ILE A 11 64.66 -17.30 6.23
CA ILE A 11 65.39 -18.36 5.46
C ILE A 11 64.62 -19.58 5.01
N ALA A 12 64.62 -19.75 3.70
CA ALA A 12 64.06 -20.77 2.85
C ALA A 12 64.67 -22.16 3.07
N THR A 13 63.89 -23.19 2.80
CA THR A 13 64.42 -24.47 2.31
C THR A 13 63.54 -25.01 1.18
N ILE A 14 64.14 -25.16 0.02
CA ILE A 14 63.57 -25.72 -1.22
C ILE A 14 63.73 -27.25 -1.13
N ILE A 15 62.66 -27.97 -1.33
CA ILE A 15 62.67 -29.37 -1.75
C ILE A 15 61.80 -29.49 -2.99
N ALA A 16 62.44 -29.75 -4.11
CA ALA A 16 61.83 -30.15 -5.37
C ALA A 16 61.60 -31.66 -5.37
N LEU A 17 60.40 -32.09 -5.67
CA LEU A 17 60.13 -33.42 -6.22
C LEU A 17 59.11 -33.32 -7.33
N THR A 18 59.45 -33.95 -8.41
CA THR A 18 58.86 -33.94 -9.73
C THR A 18 57.74 -34.96 -9.90
N THR A 19 56.85 -34.65 -10.86
CA THR A 19 56.03 -35.46 -11.78
C THR A 19 54.70 -36.04 -11.30
N GLY A 20 53.68 -35.63 -12.03
CA GLY A 20 52.36 -36.22 -12.05
C GLY A 20 51.35 -35.33 -12.76
N THR A 21 51.38 -35.34 -14.11
CA THR A 21 50.34 -34.67 -14.94
C THR A 21 49.06 -35.47 -14.88
N LEU A 22 48.04 -34.89 -14.20
CA LEU A 22 46.64 -35.24 -14.42
C LEU A 22 45.94 -33.97 -14.83
N GLY A 23 45.45 -33.93 -16.08
CA GLY A 23 44.72 -32.84 -16.65
C GLY A 23 43.45 -32.55 -15.88
N GLY A 24 43.45 -31.50 -15.11
CA GLY A 24 42.26 -30.88 -14.55
C GLY A 24 41.63 -29.95 -15.60
N LEU A 25 40.41 -30.24 -16.00
CA LEU A 25 39.57 -29.33 -16.77
C LEU A 25 39.46 -28.00 -16.00
N PRO A 26 39.51 -26.85 -16.68
CA PRO A 26 39.29 -25.56 -16.00
C PRO A 26 37.88 -25.56 -15.44
N ALA A 27 37.74 -25.26 -14.14
CA ALA A 27 36.47 -24.92 -13.56
C ALA A 27 35.92 -23.70 -14.31
N GLN A 28 34.83 -23.91 -15.05
CA GLN A 28 34.06 -22.82 -15.58
C GLN A 28 33.50 -22.06 -14.39
N ALA A 29 33.93 -20.82 -14.24
CA ALA A 29 33.25 -19.85 -13.38
C ALA A 29 31.79 -19.79 -13.85
N SER A 30 30.85 -20.04 -12.97
CA SER A 30 29.44 -19.73 -13.22
C SER A 30 29.36 -18.25 -13.59
N PRO A 31 28.70 -17.87 -14.69
CA PRO A 31 28.45 -16.49 -14.96
C PRO A 31 27.68 -15.91 -13.77
N ALA A 32 28.07 -14.73 -13.33
CA ALA A 32 27.24 -13.89 -12.47
C ALA A 32 25.87 -13.75 -13.13
N PRO A 33 24.78 -13.63 -12.38
CA PRO A 33 23.48 -13.36 -12.97
C PRO A 33 23.60 -12.05 -13.75
N ASP A 34 23.48 -12.14 -15.08
CA ASP A 34 23.37 -10.98 -15.95
C ASP A 34 22.13 -10.20 -15.48
N SER A 35 22.34 -9.01 -14.97
CA SER A 35 21.35 -7.96 -14.85
C SER A 35 20.99 -7.45 -16.27
N ALA A 36 20.35 -8.32 -17.03
CA ALA A 36 19.66 -7.95 -18.26
C ALA A 36 18.17 -7.97 -17.89
N LEU A 37 17.64 -6.80 -17.54
CA LEU A 37 16.24 -6.49 -17.77
C LEU A 37 15.98 -6.83 -19.24
N GLU A 38 15.48 -8.02 -19.52
CA GLU A 38 14.94 -8.38 -20.82
C GLU A 38 13.75 -7.43 -21.06
N GLN A 39 13.97 -6.43 -21.87
CA GLN A 39 12.93 -5.60 -22.45
C GLN A 39 11.92 -6.51 -23.11
N GLY A 40 10.72 -6.66 -22.53
CA GLY A 40 9.60 -7.27 -23.23
C GLY A 40 8.69 -8.22 -22.45
N GLN A 41 8.92 -8.55 -21.19
CA GLN A 41 7.94 -9.31 -20.44
C GLN A 41 7.22 -8.34 -19.49
N ALA A 42 5.93 -8.07 -19.77
CA ALA A 42 5.09 -7.30 -18.86
C ALA A 42 5.16 -7.94 -17.46
N ALA A 43 5.36 -7.14 -16.42
CA ALA A 43 5.33 -7.63 -15.05
C ALA A 43 3.99 -8.31 -14.77
N ILE A 44 3.99 -9.40 -13.99
CA ILE A 44 2.76 -10.07 -13.61
C ILE A 44 1.96 -9.14 -12.68
N PRO A 45 0.69 -8.83 -13.00
CA PRO A 45 -0.12 -8.00 -12.14
C PRO A 45 -0.25 -8.56 -10.72
N ILE A 46 -0.39 -7.69 -9.73
CA ILE A 46 -0.46 -8.07 -8.32
C ILE A 46 -1.86 -7.89 -7.72
N VAL A 47 -2.19 -8.71 -6.71
CA VAL A 47 -3.38 -8.51 -5.87
C VAL A 47 -2.94 -7.89 -4.55
N ILE A 48 -3.52 -6.74 -4.22
CA ILE A 48 -3.26 -5.99 -3.00
C ILE A 48 -4.47 -6.13 -2.07
N GLY A 49 -4.25 -6.66 -0.87
CA GLY A 49 -5.32 -6.83 0.14
C GLY A 49 -5.65 -5.49 0.81
N HIS A 50 -6.66 -4.77 0.28
CA HIS A 50 -7.08 -3.43 0.69
C HIS A 50 -7.59 -3.42 2.14
N ARG A 51 -6.79 -2.88 3.05
CA ARG A 51 -7.01 -2.91 4.50
C ARG A 51 -7.06 -4.34 5.06
N GLY A 52 -6.35 -5.26 4.37
CA GLY A 52 -6.47 -6.69 4.51
C GLY A 52 -7.64 -7.27 3.68
N ALA A 53 -8.19 -8.43 4.07
CA ALA A 53 -9.41 -8.98 3.49
C ALA A 53 -10.64 -8.33 4.14
N SER A 54 -10.81 -7.01 3.92
CA SER A 54 -11.82 -6.17 4.58
C SER A 54 -13.26 -6.53 4.19
N GLY A 55 -13.45 -7.26 3.08
CA GLY A 55 -14.73 -7.85 2.71
C GLY A 55 -15.20 -8.99 3.62
N TYR A 56 -14.32 -9.50 4.52
CA TYR A 56 -14.58 -10.67 5.37
C TYR A 56 -14.25 -10.47 6.85
N ARG A 57 -13.53 -9.41 7.20
CA ARG A 57 -13.08 -9.09 8.57
C ARG A 57 -13.08 -7.57 8.75
N PRO A 58 -13.26 -7.05 9.97
CA PRO A 58 -13.04 -5.64 10.25
C PRO A 58 -11.70 -5.18 9.71
N GLU A 59 -11.74 -4.09 8.91
CA GLU A 59 -10.58 -3.53 8.22
C GLU A 59 -9.43 -3.19 9.17
N HIS A 60 -8.21 -3.18 8.67
CA HIS A 60 -7.01 -2.83 9.42
C HIS A 60 -6.85 -3.60 10.72
N THR A 61 -7.08 -4.90 10.66
CA THR A 61 -6.80 -5.82 11.77
C THR A 61 -5.77 -6.86 11.32
N VAL A 62 -4.98 -7.35 12.26
CA VAL A 62 -4.04 -8.47 11.98
C VAL A 62 -4.79 -9.69 11.42
N ALA A 63 -6.05 -9.88 11.80
CA ALA A 63 -6.89 -10.95 11.29
C ALA A 63 -7.25 -10.75 9.81
N ALA A 64 -7.59 -9.51 9.40
CA ALA A 64 -7.89 -9.15 8.02
C ALA A 64 -6.63 -9.32 7.13
N TYR A 65 -5.47 -8.84 7.57
CA TYR A 65 -4.20 -9.01 6.84
C TYR A 65 -3.80 -10.48 6.68
N LYS A 66 -3.86 -11.26 7.77
CA LYS A 66 -3.60 -12.71 7.70
C LYS A 66 -4.55 -13.44 6.77
N LEU A 67 -5.79 -13.00 6.67
CA LEU A 67 -6.76 -13.59 5.74
C LEU A 67 -6.42 -13.22 4.30
N ALA A 68 -6.11 -11.95 4.00
CA ALA A 68 -5.70 -11.50 2.67
C ALA A 68 -4.50 -12.30 2.14
N ILE A 69 -3.47 -12.47 2.96
CA ILE A 69 -2.28 -13.27 2.61
C ILE A 69 -2.68 -14.73 2.28
N ARG A 70 -3.54 -15.36 3.08
CA ARG A 70 -4.02 -16.72 2.79
C ARG A 70 -4.88 -16.81 1.53
N GLN A 71 -5.50 -15.72 1.13
CA GLN A 71 -6.31 -15.60 -0.07
C GLN A 71 -5.50 -15.22 -1.32
N GLY A 72 -4.17 -15.13 -1.22
CA GLY A 72 -3.29 -14.92 -2.37
C GLY A 72 -2.95 -13.45 -2.64
N ALA A 73 -3.19 -12.54 -1.69
CA ALA A 73 -2.67 -11.17 -1.80
C ALA A 73 -1.13 -11.19 -1.77
N ALA A 74 -0.51 -10.56 -2.76
CA ALA A 74 0.94 -10.38 -2.85
C ALA A 74 1.41 -9.24 -1.92
N TYR A 75 0.55 -8.24 -1.72
CA TYR A 75 0.77 -7.10 -0.82
C TYR A 75 -0.41 -6.95 0.15
N ILE A 76 -0.12 -6.48 1.37
CA ILE A 76 -1.13 -6.02 2.32
C ILE A 76 -1.03 -4.51 2.47
N GLU A 77 -2.17 -3.85 2.54
CA GLU A 77 -2.23 -2.39 2.55
C GLU A 77 -2.72 -1.88 3.89
N PRO A 78 -1.85 -1.20 4.69
CA PRO A 78 -2.21 -0.43 5.86
C PRO A 78 -2.33 1.05 5.54
N ASP A 79 -3.49 1.66 5.78
CA ASP A 79 -3.60 3.12 5.94
C ASP A 79 -3.03 3.50 7.31
N VAL A 80 -2.20 4.53 7.40
CA VAL A 80 -1.57 4.94 8.67
C VAL A 80 -1.96 6.35 9.07
N VAL A 81 -2.21 6.50 10.36
CA VAL A 81 -2.46 7.75 11.08
C VAL A 81 -1.65 7.78 12.38
N SER A 82 -1.36 8.97 12.89
CA SER A 82 -0.58 9.12 14.12
C SER A 82 -1.46 9.12 15.37
N THR A 83 -0.92 8.58 16.46
CA THR A 83 -1.45 8.75 17.81
C THR A 83 -0.87 10.03 18.44
N LYS A 84 -1.40 10.42 19.61
CA LYS A 84 -0.90 11.56 20.39
C LYS A 84 0.60 11.46 20.76
N ASP A 85 1.10 10.25 20.91
CA ASP A 85 2.50 9.96 21.26
C ASP A 85 3.34 9.55 20.05
N GLY A 86 2.86 9.85 18.80
CA GLY A 86 3.62 9.69 17.57
C GLY A 86 3.74 8.25 17.06
N VAL A 87 2.92 7.33 17.58
CA VAL A 87 2.91 5.94 17.09
C VAL A 87 1.99 5.83 15.88
N LEU A 88 2.49 5.32 14.76
CA LEU A 88 1.67 5.04 13.58
C LEU A 88 0.80 3.80 13.81
N VAL A 89 -0.50 3.95 13.60
CA VAL A 89 -1.49 2.87 13.73
C VAL A 89 -2.27 2.71 12.42
N ALA A 90 -2.65 1.47 12.13
CA ALA A 90 -3.40 1.17 10.91
C ALA A 90 -4.88 1.54 11.08
N ARG A 91 -5.29 2.67 10.47
CA ARG A 91 -6.69 3.17 10.35
C ARG A 91 -6.84 4.02 9.11
N HIS A 92 -7.98 3.85 8.41
CA HIS A 92 -8.28 4.64 7.21
C HIS A 92 -8.51 6.12 7.52
N GLU A 93 -9.16 6.40 8.65
CA GLU A 93 -9.41 7.75 9.13
C GLU A 93 -8.80 7.94 10.51
N ASN A 94 -8.40 9.14 10.84
CA ASN A 94 -8.05 9.49 12.23
C ASN A 94 -9.28 9.54 13.14
N GLU A 95 -10.50 9.74 12.59
CA GLU A 95 -11.78 9.61 13.31
C GLU A 95 -12.14 8.12 13.41
N ILE A 96 -12.22 7.57 14.63
CA ILE A 96 -12.29 6.14 14.90
C ILE A 96 -13.63 5.62 15.42
N SER A 97 -14.66 6.44 15.52
CA SER A 97 -15.97 6.00 16.06
C SER A 97 -16.68 5.01 15.13
N GLY A 98 -16.44 5.12 13.83
CA GLY A 98 -17.02 4.25 12.80
C GLY A 98 -16.40 2.84 12.76
N THR A 99 -15.14 2.70 13.20
CA THR A 99 -14.34 1.47 13.05
C THR A 99 -13.89 0.86 14.38
N THR A 100 -14.25 1.47 15.51
CA THR A 100 -13.91 0.97 16.86
C THR A 100 -15.08 1.10 17.83
N ASP A 101 -14.92 0.49 19.01
CA ASP A 101 -15.89 0.58 20.11
C ASP A 101 -15.73 1.84 20.99
N VAL A 102 -14.96 2.86 20.55
CA VAL A 102 -14.65 4.07 21.35
C VAL A 102 -15.89 4.80 21.85
N SER A 103 -16.95 4.89 21.03
CA SER A 103 -18.21 5.53 21.41
C SER A 103 -18.97 4.81 22.55
N ALA A 104 -18.65 3.55 22.78
CA ALA A 104 -19.21 2.74 23.88
C ALA A 104 -18.32 2.75 25.13
N ARG A 105 -17.22 3.55 25.15
CA ARG A 105 -16.26 3.64 26.25
C ARG A 105 -16.48 4.86 27.10
N PRO A 106 -17.13 4.74 28.29
CA PRO A 106 -17.44 5.91 29.14
C PRO A 106 -16.22 6.72 29.54
N GLU A 107 -15.07 6.08 29.73
CA GLU A 107 -13.79 6.71 30.07
C GLU A 107 -13.29 7.67 29.00
N PHE A 108 -13.74 7.54 27.75
CA PHE A 108 -13.37 8.38 26.62
C PHE A 108 -14.48 9.32 26.16
N ALA A 109 -15.64 9.32 26.80
CA ALA A 109 -16.79 10.12 26.39
C ALA A 109 -16.47 11.63 26.30
N SER A 110 -15.65 12.17 27.21
CA SER A 110 -15.26 13.58 27.26
C SER A 110 -14.28 13.99 26.14
N ARG A 111 -13.73 13.04 25.38
CA ARG A 111 -12.80 13.33 24.26
C ARG A 111 -13.51 13.50 22.92
N GLN A 112 -14.84 13.28 22.88
CA GLN A 112 -15.59 13.57 21.67
C GLN A 112 -15.49 15.07 21.34
N THR A 113 -15.09 15.37 20.11
CA THR A 113 -14.87 16.74 19.66
C THR A 113 -15.15 16.88 18.17
N THR A 114 -15.05 18.10 17.64
CA THR A 114 -15.12 18.39 16.20
C THR A 114 -13.81 19.02 15.77
N LYS A 115 -13.19 18.47 14.74
CA LYS A 115 -11.97 18.97 14.11
C LYS A 115 -12.20 19.27 12.64
N LEU A 116 -11.34 20.09 12.06
CA LEU A 116 -11.27 20.27 10.61
C LEU A 116 -10.23 19.29 10.06
N ILE A 117 -10.69 18.29 9.35
CA ILE A 117 -9.84 17.32 8.66
C ILE A 117 -9.94 17.63 7.16
N ASP A 118 -8.83 17.95 6.52
CA ASP A 118 -8.77 18.37 5.11
C ASP A 118 -9.80 19.46 4.78
N GLY A 119 -9.94 20.42 5.68
CA GLY A 119 -10.87 21.54 5.54
C GLY A 119 -12.34 21.21 5.82
N MET A 120 -12.68 19.96 6.13
CA MET A 120 -14.05 19.52 6.43
C MET A 120 -14.27 19.31 7.92
N PRO A 121 -15.39 19.75 8.50
CA PRO A 121 -15.71 19.52 9.91
C PRO A 121 -16.08 18.04 10.11
N VAL A 122 -15.30 17.33 10.93
CA VAL A 122 -15.53 15.95 11.34
C VAL A 122 -15.72 15.89 12.85
N SER A 123 -16.76 15.17 13.32
CA SER A 123 -17.08 15.06 14.74
C SER A 123 -16.95 13.60 15.21
N GLY A 124 -16.21 13.39 16.29
CA GLY A 124 -16.00 12.04 16.83
C GLY A 124 -14.82 11.98 17.80
N TRP A 125 -14.09 10.89 17.75
CA TRP A 125 -12.88 10.59 18.53
C TRP A 125 -11.71 10.37 17.59
N PHE A 126 -10.61 11.08 17.82
CA PHE A 126 -9.49 11.14 16.87
C PHE A 126 -8.24 10.47 17.45
N THR A 127 -7.51 9.73 16.64
CA THR A 127 -6.32 8.95 17.07
C THR A 127 -5.28 9.81 17.79
N GLU A 128 -5.07 11.03 17.31
CA GLU A 128 -4.10 12.00 17.87
C GLU A 128 -4.52 12.58 19.23
N ASP A 129 -5.73 12.27 19.71
CA ASP A 129 -6.15 12.63 21.08
C ASP A 129 -5.86 11.49 22.08
N PHE A 130 -5.36 10.34 21.60
CA PHE A 130 -5.09 9.15 22.40
C PHE A 130 -3.62 8.75 22.26
N THR A 131 -3.02 8.32 23.38
CA THR A 131 -1.77 7.55 23.32
C THR A 131 -2.04 6.16 22.74
N TYR A 132 -1.01 5.52 22.15
CA TYR A 132 -1.16 4.14 21.68
C TYR A 132 -1.58 3.20 22.84
N ARG A 133 -1.08 3.44 24.05
CA ARG A 133 -1.49 2.68 25.23
C ARG A 133 -3.01 2.72 25.48
N GLU A 134 -3.65 3.83 25.19
CA GLU A 134 -5.11 3.97 25.28
C GLU A 134 -5.79 3.32 24.07
N LEU A 135 -5.33 3.60 22.83
CA LEU A 135 -5.92 3.05 21.60
C LEU A 135 -5.92 1.51 21.58
N LYS A 136 -4.87 0.86 22.05
CA LYS A 136 -4.80 -0.62 22.10
C LYS A 136 -5.82 -1.26 23.05
N THR A 137 -6.51 -0.47 23.91
CA THR A 137 -7.62 -0.97 24.73
C THR A 137 -8.90 -1.11 23.95
N LEU A 138 -9.06 -0.33 22.86
CA LEU A 138 -10.22 -0.37 21.97
C LEU A 138 -10.24 -1.66 21.15
N ASN A 139 -11.42 -1.98 20.64
CA ASN A 139 -11.62 -3.09 19.73
C ASN A 139 -12.13 -2.57 18.40
N ALA A 140 -11.65 -3.20 17.31
CA ALA A 140 -12.13 -2.93 15.98
C ALA A 140 -13.54 -3.47 15.76
N LYS A 141 -14.30 -2.82 14.88
CA LYS A 141 -15.61 -3.27 14.42
C LYS A 141 -15.76 -3.05 12.91
N GLU A 142 -16.75 -3.71 12.31
CA GLU A 142 -17.09 -3.53 10.90
C GLU A 142 -17.53 -2.09 10.62
N ARG A 143 -16.92 -1.48 9.58
CA ARG A 143 -17.23 -0.11 9.15
C ARG A 143 -18.55 -0.01 8.38
N LEU A 144 -18.89 -1.06 7.64
CA LEU A 144 -20.05 -1.12 6.75
C LEU A 144 -21.07 -2.17 7.20
N PRO A 145 -21.59 -2.14 8.45
CA PRO A 145 -22.40 -3.23 9.01
C PRO A 145 -23.71 -3.47 8.24
N GLN A 146 -24.22 -2.47 7.53
CA GLN A 146 -25.43 -2.60 6.70
C GLN A 146 -25.13 -3.28 5.35
N VAL A 147 -23.88 -3.28 4.91
CA VAL A 147 -23.42 -3.89 3.66
C VAL A 147 -22.84 -5.27 3.91
N ARG A 148 -22.12 -5.41 5.04
CA ARG A 148 -21.37 -6.60 5.46
C ARG A 148 -21.83 -7.10 6.83
N PRO A 149 -23.11 -7.47 6.99
CA PRO A 149 -23.66 -7.85 8.30
C PRO A 149 -22.91 -9.05 8.92
N ASP A 150 -22.41 -10.00 8.10
CA ASP A 150 -21.68 -11.16 8.59
C ASP A 150 -20.34 -10.81 9.24
N ASN A 151 -19.73 -9.69 8.85
CA ASN A 151 -18.47 -9.23 9.46
C ASN A 151 -18.68 -8.72 10.89
N THR A 152 -19.90 -8.29 11.25
CA THR A 152 -20.21 -7.83 12.61
C THR A 152 -20.07 -8.93 13.67
N ALA A 153 -20.07 -10.20 13.25
CA ALA A 153 -19.74 -11.32 14.13
C ALA A 153 -18.32 -11.25 14.73
N TYR A 154 -17.46 -10.41 14.13
CA TYR A 154 -16.08 -10.18 14.58
C TYR A 154 -15.89 -8.86 15.32
N ASP A 155 -16.98 -8.09 15.53
CA ASP A 155 -16.91 -6.83 16.28
C ASP A 155 -16.45 -7.10 17.72
N GLY A 156 -15.43 -6.37 18.14
CA GLY A 156 -14.88 -6.55 19.48
C GLY A 156 -13.78 -7.63 19.62
N GLU A 157 -13.55 -8.45 18.58
CA GLU A 157 -12.58 -9.55 18.64
C GLU A 157 -11.13 -9.12 18.39
N PHE A 158 -10.90 -8.00 17.69
CA PHE A 158 -9.58 -7.61 17.22
C PHE A 158 -9.20 -6.21 17.70
N LYS A 159 -7.89 -5.99 17.80
CA LYS A 159 -7.28 -4.72 18.20
C LYS A 159 -6.80 -3.91 17.01
N ILE A 160 -6.55 -2.62 17.27
CA ILE A 160 -5.87 -1.72 16.33
C ILE A 160 -4.37 -2.08 16.33
N PRO A 161 -3.78 -2.50 15.20
CA PRO A 161 -2.36 -2.75 15.10
C PRO A 161 -1.57 -1.46 14.89
N THR A 162 -0.30 -1.45 15.30
CA THR A 162 0.68 -0.46 14.84
C THR A 162 1.17 -0.82 13.44
N LEU A 163 1.78 0.15 12.73
CA LEU A 163 2.48 -0.12 11.48
C LEU A 163 3.53 -1.22 11.66
N GLU A 164 4.39 -1.13 12.68
CA GLU A 164 5.42 -2.14 12.97
C GLU A 164 4.85 -3.57 13.06
N GLN A 165 3.68 -3.74 13.69
CA GLN A 165 3.03 -5.07 13.76
C GLN A 165 2.55 -5.57 12.40
N VAL A 166 2.26 -4.66 11.46
CA VAL A 166 1.90 -5.02 10.08
C VAL A 166 3.17 -5.37 9.29
N LEU A 167 4.26 -4.61 9.45
CA LEU A 167 5.58 -4.89 8.86
C LEU A 167 6.12 -6.25 9.32
N ASP A 168 6.13 -6.51 10.63
CA ASP A 168 6.47 -7.82 11.22
C ASP A 168 5.68 -8.98 10.56
N LEU A 169 4.38 -8.76 10.34
CA LEU A 169 3.52 -9.76 9.72
C LEU A 169 3.89 -9.99 8.26
N ALA A 170 4.12 -8.92 7.50
CA ALA A 170 4.46 -8.97 6.08
C ALA A 170 5.77 -9.73 5.87
N GLN A 171 6.84 -9.34 6.57
CA GLN A 171 8.14 -10.01 6.53
C GLN A 171 8.04 -11.49 6.92
N LYS A 172 7.37 -11.79 8.03
CA LYS A 172 7.17 -13.17 8.48
C LYS A 172 6.43 -14.04 7.47
N ARG A 173 5.64 -13.44 6.59
CA ARG A 173 4.83 -14.14 5.58
C ARG A 173 5.41 -14.08 4.18
N GLY A 174 6.46 -13.28 3.97
CA GLY A 174 7.10 -13.08 2.67
C GLY A 174 6.15 -12.42 1.66
N VAL A 175 5.41 -11.40 2.10
CA VAL A 175 4.53 -10.58 1.24
C VAL A 175 4.93 -9.12 1.36
N GLY A 176 4.63 -8.33 0.33
CA GLY A 176 4.89 -6.90 0.34
C GLY A 176 3.91 -6.11 1.22
N VAL A 177 4.25 -4.85 1.46
CA VAL A 177 3.43 -3.89 2.19
C VAL A 177 3.24 -2.62 1.38
N TYR A 178 2.03 -2.06 1.43
CA TYR A 178 1.62 -0.90 0.63
C TYR A 178 1.02 0.19 1.54
N PRO A 179 1.82 0.85 2.41
CA PRO A 179 1.31 1.81 3.38
C PRO A 179 0.79 3.10 2.72
N GLU A 180 -0.39 3.58 3.14
CA GLU A 180 -0.92 4.88 2.78
C GLU A 180 -0.79 5.85 3.95
N THR A 181 -0.19 7.03 3.73
CA THR A 181 -0.25 8.15 4.68
C THR A 181 -1.58 8.88 4.54
N LYS A 182 -2.35 8.94 5.64
CA LYS A 182 -3.67 9.57 5.67
C LYS A 182 -3.61 10.98 6.23
N HIS A 183 -4.14 11.96 5.49
CA HIS A 183 -4.20 13.36 5.93
C HIS A 183 -2.84 13.97 6.32
N PRO A 184 -1.74 13.77 5.55
CA PRO A 184 -0.41 14.22 5.99
C PRO A 184 -0.37 15.74 6.24
N THR A 185 -0.94 16.60 5.39
CA THR A 185 -1.02 18.04 5.64
C THR A 185 -1.72 18.39 6.97
N TYR A 186 -2.77 17.63 7.35
CA TYR A 186 -3.42 17.83 8.63
C TYR A 186 -2.48 17.45 9.79
N PHE A 187 -1.85 16.27 9.72
CA PHE A 187 -0.95 15.79 10.78
C PHE A 187 0.27 16.71 10.94
N ASP A 188 0.85 17.21 9.87
CA ASP A 188 1.91 18.22 9.91
C ASP A 188 1.47 19.51 10.62
N SER A 189 0.26 19.96 10.33
CA SER A 189 -0.28 21.19 10.92
C SER A 189 -0.38 21.13 12.44
N ILE A 190 -0.42 19.92 13.01
CA ILE A 190 -0.50 19.68 14.46
C ILE A 190 0.81 19.13 15.06
N GLY A 191 1.89 19.04 14.26
CA GLY A 191 3.21 18.58 14.68
C GLY A 191 3.30 17.08 14.95
N LEU A 192 2.52 16.28 14.20
CA LEU A 192 2.49 14.83 14.24
C LEU A 192 2.71 14.26 12.81
N SER A 193 3.78 14.73 12.13
CA SER A 193 4.19 14.24 10.81
C SER A 193 4.13 12.72 10.72
N LEU A 194 3.78 12.20 9.54
CA LEU A 194 3.69 10.76 9.28
C LEU A 194 4.95 10.24 8.58
N GLU A 195 5.68 11.11 7.89
CA GLU A 195 6.78 10.79 6.99
C GLU A 195 7.97 10.18 7.76
N GLU A 196 8.53 10.90 8.70
CA GLU A 196 9.71 10.42 9.43
C GLU A 196 9.42 9.18 10.28
N PRO A 197 8.26 9.06 10.99
CA PRO A 197 7.93 7.82 11.68
C PRO A 197 7.70 6.63 10.72
N LEU A 198 7.17 6.85 9.50
CA LEU A 198 7.03 5.81 8.48
C LEU A 198 8.39 5.33 8.00
N VAL A 199 9.28 6.26 7.60
CA VAL A 199 10.65 5.96 7.17
C VAL A 199 11.40 5.22 8.28
N ALA A 200 11.37 5.73 9.51
CA ALA A 200 12.04 5.09 10.64
C ALA A 200 11.51 3.67 10.93
N ALA A 201 10.20 3.41 10.72
CA ALA A 201 9.64 2.08 10.88
C ALA A 201 10.10 1.12 9.78
N LEU A 202 10.22 1.60 8.53
CA LEU A 202 10.72 0.80 7.40
C LEU A 202 12.22 0.50 7.56
N GLU A 203 13.05 1.50 7.87
CA GLU A 203 14.48 1.33 8.18
C GLU A 203 14.73 0.32 9.32
N ALA A 204 13.91 0.38 10.39
CA ALA A 204 14.04 -0.55 11.53
C ALA A 204 13.70 -2.00 11.16
N HIS A 205 13.05 -2.23 10.02
CA HIS A 205 12.70 -3.56 9.50
C HIS A 205 13.56 -3.96 8.30
N ASP A 206 14.61 -3.19 7.94
CA ASP A 206 15.41 -3.41 6.72
C ASP A 206 14.49 -3.50 5.47
N LEU A 207 13.60 -2.52 5.30
CA LEU A 207 12.61 -2.41 4.23
C LEU A 207 12.68 -1.02 3.55
N ASP A 208 13.85 -0.48 3.36
CA ASP A 208 14.13 0.88 2.92
C ASP A 208 14.88 0.98 1.58
N ASP A 209 15.28 -0.15 1.01
CA ASP A 209 15.98 -0.23 -0.26
C ASP A 209 15.02 -0.34 -1.46
N ALA A 210 15.47 0.08 -2.65
CA ALA A 210 14.68 0.10 -3.90
C ALA A 210 14.20 -1.28 -4.38
N ASP A 211 14.80 -2.38 -3.93
CA ASP A 211 14.41 -3.75 -4.28
C ASP A 211 13.52 -4.42 -3.21
N ASP A 212 13.17 -3.69 -2.15
CA ASP A 212 12.23 -4.15 -1.14
C ASP A 212 10.78 -4.15 -1.65
N ALA A 213 10.00 -5.11 -1.16
CA ALA A 213 8.58 -5.22 -1.52
C ALA A 213 7.72 -4.21 -0.72
N VAL A 214 8.02 -2.92 -0.89
CA VAL A 214 7.32 -1.79 -0.27
C VAL A 214 6.89 -0.81 -1.36
N ILE A 215 5.65 -0.33 -1.29
CA ILE A 215 5.16 0.77 -2.12
C ILE A 215 4.43 1.74 -1.22
N ILE A 216 4.94 2.95 -1.03
CA ILE A 216 4.26 3.98 -0.23
C ILE A 216 3.27 4.73 -1.11
N GLN A 217 2.09 5.03 -0.59
CA GLN A 217 1.07 5.79 -1.33
C GLN A 217 0.48 6.96 -0.52
N SER A 218 0.05 7.97 -1.23
CA SER A 218 -0.67 9.11 -0.69
C SER A 218 -1.52 9.80 -1.76
N PHE A 219 -2.58 10.49 -1.32
CA PHE A 219 -3.31 11.42 -2.19
C PHE A 219 -2.60 12.77 -2.33
N GLU A 220 -1.70 13.12 -1.42
CA GLU A 220 -1.05 14.42 -1.37
C GLU A 220 0.33 14.39 -2.02
N ILE A 221 0.59 15.36 -2.90
CA ILE A 221 1.81 15.44 -3.70
C ILE A 221 3.03 15.79 -2.85
N ALA A 222 2.88 16.80 -1.95
CA ALA A 222 4.00 17.27 -1.14
C ALA A 222 4.55 16.16 -0.23
N ASN A 223 3.67 15.36 0.36
CA ASN A 223 4.02 14.19 1.17
C ASN A 223 4.86 13.18 0.38
N LEU A 224 4.44 12.84 -0.86
CA LEU A 224 5.18 11.88 -1.69
C LEU A 224 6.52 12.44 -2.19
N VAL A 225 6.57 13.74 -2.51
CA VAL A 225 7.84 14.40 -2.90
C VAL A 225 8.83 14.34 -1.73
N GLU A 226 8.38 14.59 -0.51
CA GLU A 226 9.22 14.49 0.69
C GLU A 226 9.68 13.05 0.95
N LEU A 227 8.76 12.07 0.87
CA LEU A 227 9.10 10.67 1.04
C LEU A 227 10.09 10.19 -0.02
N ASN A 228 9.98 10.62 -1.27
CA ASN A 228 10.92 10.29 -2.34
C ASN A 228 12.35 10.84 -2.09
N GLU A 229 12.50 11.88 -1.25
CA GLU A 229 13.79 12.39 -0.81
C GLU A 229 14.36 11.64 0.41
N LEU A 230 13.50 10.94 1.17
CA LEU A 230 13.84 10.31 2.45
C LEU A 230 14.15 8.81 2.34
N ILE A 231 13.59 8.11 1.35
CA ILE A 231 13.66 6.64 1.24
C ILE A 231 13.70 6.20 -0.23
N GLU A 232 14.27 5.02 -0.52
CA GLU A 232 14.47 4.53 -1.90
C GLU A 232 13.38 3.54 -2.39
N VAL A 233 12.36 3.25 -1.57
CA VAL A 233 11.26 2.34 -1.96
C VAL A 233 10.34 2.96 -3.00
N ASP A 234 9.60 2.12 -3.73
CA ASP A 234 8.61 2.58 -4.72
C ASP A 234 7.54 3.49 -4.10
N ILE A 235 7.14 4.51 -4.85
CA ILE A 235 6.13 5.49 -4.46
C ILE A 235 4.99 5.53 -5.48
N ALA A 236 3.73 5.52 -5.01
CA ALA A 236 2.54 5.61 -5.86
C ALA A 236 1.67 6.83 -5.51
N GLN A 237 1.39 7.65 -6.50
CA GLN A 237 0.44 8.77 -6.37
C GLN A 237 -0.99 8.28 -6.48
N LEU A 238 -1.78 8.45 -5.43
CA LEU A 238 -3.21 8.16 -5.47
C LEU A 238 -3.99 9.26 -6.21
N VAL A 239 -4.86 8.86 -7.12
CA VAL A 239 -5.68 9.78 -7.92
C VAL A 239 -7.14 9.37 -7.84
N ASN A 240 -8.00 10.30 -7.37
CA ASN A 240 -9.43 10.09 -7.30
C ASN A 240 -10.14 10.52 -8.60
N SER A 241 -11.37 10.05 -8.79
CA SER A 241 -12.20 10.39 -9.96
C SER A 241 -12.66 11.86 -10.01
N SER A 242 -12.58 12.59 -8.90
CA SER A 242 -12.96 14.01 -8.79
C SER A 242 -12.27 14.69 -7.61
N GLY A 243 -12.21 16.02 -7.62
CA GLY A 243 -11.59 16.82 -6.57
C GLY A 243 -10.12 17.14 -6.86
N ALA A 244 -9.34 17.34 -5.81
CA ALA A 244 -7.93 17.72 -5.84
C ALA A 244 -7.20 17.17 -4.61
N PRO A 245 -5.87 16.97 -4.67
CA PRO A 245 -5.04 16.74 -3.49
C PRO A 245 -5.22 17.87 -2.47
N TYR A 246 -5.27 17.53 -1.19
CA TYR A 246 -5.58 18.53 -0.17
C TYR A 246 -4.45 19.56 0.01
N ASP A 247 -3.20 19.10 0.00
CA ASP A 247 -2.01 19.97 0.00
C ASP A 247 -2.04 21.01 -1.13
N GLN A 248 -2.45 20.59 -2.35
CA GLN A 248 -2.57 21.45 -3.52
C GLN A 248 -3.74 22.45 -3.38
N THR A 249 -4.80 22.05 -2.70
CA THR A 249 -5.92 22.92 -2.34
C THR A 249 -5.48 23.99 -1.34
N VAL A 250 -4.74 23.61 -0.31
CA VAL A 250 -4.17 24.56 0.68
C VAL A 250 -3.17 25.52 0.04
N ALA A 251 -2.31 25.00 -0.83
CA ALA A 251 -1.31 25.80 -1.55
C ALA A 251 -1.91 26.68 -2.67
N GLY A 252 -3.17 26.45 -3.06
CA GLY A 252 -3.85 27.22 -4.11
C GLY A 252 -3.24 27.06 -5.50
N THR A 253 -2.63 25.90 -5.82
CA THR A 253 -1.94 25.66 -7.08
C THR A 253 -2.88 25.47 -8.26
N GLY A 254 -4.13 25.09 -8.03
CA GLY A 254 -5.13 24.77 -9.06
C GLY A 254 -4.97 23.35 -9.64
N VAL A 255 -4.05 22.52 -9.13
CA VAL A 255 -3.94 21.11 -9.50
C VAL A 255 -5.18 20.34 -9.07
N THR A 256 -5.75 19.54 -9.95
CA THR A 256 -6.91 18.68 -9.69
C THR A 256 -6.60 17.26 -10.13
N TYR A 257 -7.30 16.25 -9.59
CA TYR A 257 -7.14 14.86 -10.02
C TYR A 257 -7.40 14.70 -11.54
N ALA A 258 -8.36 15.45 -12.08
CA ALA A 258 -8.59 15.45 -13.53
C ALA A 258 -7.39 16.00 -14.34
N SER A 259 -6.65 16.97 -13.81
CA SER A 259 -5.42 17.46 -14.46
C SER A 259 -4.26 16.48 -14.35
N MET A 260 -4.21 15.69 -13.26
CA MET A 260 -3.13 14.73 -13.00
C MET A 260 -3.17 13.52 -13.94
N VAL A 261 -4.33 13.15 -14.48
CA VAL A 261 -4.47 12.02 -15.44
C VAL A 261 -4.40 12.46 -16.90
N THR A 262 -4.00 13.70 -17.18
CA THR A 262 -3.62 14.14 -18.54
C THR A 262 -2.19 13.69 -18.86
N PRO A 263 -1.76 13.59 -20.14
CA PRO A 263 -0.37 13.24 -20.47
C PRO A 263 0.68 14.12 -19.75
N ALA A 264 0.39 15.42 -19.61
CA ALA A 264 1.25 16.34 -18.87
C ALA A 264 1.24 16.10 -17.35
N GLY A 265 0.09 15.74 -16.79
CA GLY A 265 -0.04 15.39 -15.38
C GLY A 265 0.67 14.08 -15.05
N VAL A 266 0.51 13.06 -15.90
CA VAL A 266 1.21 11.77 -15.76
C VAL A 266 2.74 11.99 -15.85
N ALA A 267 3.22 12.79 -16.79
CA ALA A 267 4.64 13.14 -16.88
C ALA A 267 5.15 13.91 -15.64
N ALA A 268 4.29 14.71 -14.98
CA ALA A 268 4.65 15.38 -13.76
C ALA A 268 4.72 14.38 -12.58
N ILE A 269 3.80 13.43 -12.47
CA ILE A 269 3.85 12.34 -11.45
C ILE A 269 5.15 11.55 -11.59
N ALA A 270 5.56 11.18 -12.81
CA ALA A 270 6.80 10.43 -13.07
C ALA A 270 8.09 11.14 -12.63
N THR A 271 8.02 12.39 -12.14
CA THR A 271 9.18 13.09 -11.57
C THR A 271 9.43 12.79 -10.09
N TYR A 272 8.47 12.20 -9.40
CA TYR A 272 8.54 11.94 -7.95
C TYR A 272 7.88 10.62 -7.51
N ALA A 273 7.29 9.86 -8.42
CA ALA A 273 6.63 8.59 -8.09
C ALA A 273 6.90 7.55 -9.18
N ASP A 274 6.79 6.27 -8.83
CA ASP A 274 7.02 5.09 -9.66
C ASP A 274 5.70 4.49 -10.17
N GLY A 275 4.57 4.91 -9.58
CA GLY A 275 3.26 4.42 -9.94
C GLY A 275 2.10 5.38 -9.70
N ILE A 276 0.96 5.00 -10.25
CA ILE A 276 -0.33 5.67 -10.05
C ILE A 276 -1.31 4.69 -9.43
N GLY A 277 -1.80 5.01 -8.21
CA GLY A 277 -2.96 4.35 -7.62
C GLY A 277 -4.26 5.02 -8.09
N ALA A 278 -4.87 4.49 -9.15
CA ALA A 278 -5.99 5.13 -9.82
C ALA A 278 -7.35 4.67 -9.27
N ASN A 279 -8.27 5.62 -9.04
CA ASN A 279 -9.68 5.25 -8.91
C ASN A 279 -10.11 4.47 -10.16
N LYS A 280 -10.77 3.34 -9.98
CA LYS A 280 -11.11 2.40 -11.05
C LYS A 280 -11.90 3.05 -12.21
N ASP A 281 -12.72 4.07 -11.93
CA ASP A 281 -13.49 4.79 -12.94
C ASP A 281 -12.62 5.71 -13.84
N LEU A 282 -11.34 5.93 -13.48
CA LEU A 282 -10.36 6.62 -14.35
C LEU A 282 -9.79 5.67 -15.40
N VAL A 283 -9.70 4.38 -15.13
CA VAL A 283 -9.21 3.37 -16.09
C VAL A 283 -10.35 2.84 -16.95
N LEU A 284 -11.48 2.43 -16.35
CA LEU A 284 -12.69 2.00 -17.07
C LEU A 284 -13.83 2.99 -16.76
N PRO A 285 -13.89 4.14 -17.48
CA PRO A 285 -14.92 5.14 -17.24
C PRO A 285 -16.33 4.60 -17.41
N ARG A 286 -17.25 5.07 -16.58
CA ARG A 286 -18.66 4.62 -16.63
C ARG A 286 -19.50 5.54 -17.51
N THR A 287 -20.31 4.93 -18.39
CA THR A 287 -21.35 5.60 -19.18
C THR A 287 -22.70 4.97 -18.87
N GLY A 288 -23.63 5.73 -18.35
CA GLY A 288 -24.94 5.20 -17.92
C GLY A 288 -24.84 4.15 -16.81
N GLY A 289 -23.74 4.18 -16.01
CA GLY A 289 -23.49 3.24 -14.92
C GLY A 289 -22.67 2.00 -15.32
N ALA A 290 -22.57 1.67 -16.61
CA ALA A 290 -21.76 0.57 -17.11
C ALA A 290 -20.33 1.03 -17.48
N THR A 291 -19.33 0.15 -17.39
CA THR A 291 -17.98 0.42 -17.89
C THR A 291 -17.99 0.60 -19.41
N GLY A 292 -17.24 1.62 -19.86
CA GLY A 292 -16.93 1.86 -21.27
C GLY A 292 -15.63 1.19 -21.70
N ALA A 293 -15.08 1.66 -22.83
CA ALA A 293 -13.72 1.29 -23.24
C ALA A 293 -12.67 1.85 -22.27
N PRO A 294 -11.51 1.20 -22.12
CA PRO A 294 -10.41 1.73 -21.33
C PRO A 294 -10.02 3.15 -21.75
N SER A 295 -9.69 3.98 -20.77
CA SER A 295 -9.10 5.30 -21.02
C SER A 295 -7.65 5.18 -21.53
N ALA A 296 -7.03 6.31 -21.86
CA ALA A 296 -5.61 6.31 -22.21
C ALA A 296 -4.67 6.21 -21.00
N LEU A 297 -5.19 6.31 -19.77
CA LEU A 297 -4.38 6.49 -18.55
C LEU A 297 -3.29 5.41 -18.38
N VAL A 298 -3.64 4.12 -18.56
CA VAL A 298 -2.66 3.02 -18.41
C VAL A 298 -1.55 3.14 -19.45
N ASN A 299 -1.90 3.38 -20.72
CA ASN A 299 -0.91 3.53 -21.77
C ASN A 299 -0.03 4.77 -21.58
N ASP A 300 -0.60 5.89 -21.14
CA ASP A 300 0.14 7.13 -20.87
C ASP A 300 1.08 6.95 -19.68
N ALA A 301 0.65 6.24 -18.64
CA ALA A 301 1.45 5.91 -17.46
C ALA A 301 2.64 4.99 -17.83
N HIS A 302 2.38 3.89 -18.53
CA HIS A 302 3.43 2.98 -19.01
C HIS A 302 4.43 3.68 -19.93
N ALA A 303 3.96 4.57 -20.81
CA ALA A 303 4.86 5.37 -21.66
C ALA A 303 5.76 6.34 -20.86
N ALA A 304 5.33 6.74 -19.65
CA ALA A 304 6.09 7.55 -18.71
C ALA A 304 6.94 6.72 -17.73
N GLY A 305 6.87 5.38 -17.80
CA GLY A 305 7.59 4.47 -16.91
C GLY A 305 6.89 4.19 -15.57
N LEU A 306 5.61 4.57 -15.43
CA LEU A 306 4.82 4.37 -14.21
C LEU A 306 3.99 3.11 -14.29
N ILE A 307 3.91 2.34 -13.19
CA ILE A 307 2.92 1.27 -13.00
C ILE A 307 1.55 1.85 -12.66
N VAL A 308 0.48 1.09 -12.92
CA VAL A 308 -0.89 1.50 -12.58
C VAL A 308 -1.59 0.43 -11.75
N HIS A 309 -1.94 0.79 -10.50
CA HIS A 309 -2.77 -0.03 -9.63
C HIS A 309 -4.14 0.60 -9.46
N VAL A 310 -5.22 -0.19 -9.58
CA VAL A 310 -6.59 0.33 -9.44
C VAL A 310 -7.20 0.02 -8.09
N TRP A 311 -7.93 0.95 -7.52
CA TRP A 311 -8.68 0.80 -6.28
C TRP A 311 -10.15 1.20 -6.46
N THR A 312 -11.10 0.57 -5.81
CA THR A 312 -11.02 -0.66 -5.03
C THR A 312 -12.04 -1.64 -5.58
N LEU A 313 -11.63 -2.87 -5.83
CA LEU A 313 -12.54 -3.94 -6.23
C LEU A 313 -13.21 -4.53 -4.99
N ARG A 314 -14.54 -4.58 -5.02
CA ARG A 314 -15.41 -5.04 -3.94
C ARG A 314 -16.53 -5.88 -4.51
N ARG A 315 -16.88 -6.97 -3.84
CA ARG A 315 -17.85 -7.93 -4.36
C ARG A 315 -19.32 -7.44 -4.36
N GLU A 316 -19.65 -6.41 -3.58
CA GLU A 316 -21.04 -5.97 -3.44
C GLU A 316 -21.47 -5.09 -4.63
N ASN A 317 -22.67 -5.35 -5.18
CA ASN A 317 -23.22 -4.67 -6.36
C ASN A 317 -23.12 -3.15 -6.33
N ARG A 318 -23.33 -2.53 -5.17
CA ARG A 318 -23.29 -1.06 -5.03
C ARG A 318 -21.94 -0.42 -5.38
N PHE A 319 -20.87 -1.20 -5.37
CA PHE A 319 -19.50 -0.73 -5.69
C PHE A 319 -19.10 -1.06 -7.12
N MET A 320 -19.92 -1.81 -7.85
CA MET A 320 -19.63 -2.25 -9.22
C MET A 320 -20.31 -1.38 -10.27
N ALA A 321 -19.77 -1.40 -11.47
CA ALA A 321 -20.48 -0.93 -12.64
C ALA A 321 -21.67 -1.86 -12.96
N THR A 322 -22.72 -1.33 -13.58
CA THR A 322 -23.99 -2.04 -13.76
C THR A 322 -23.89 -3.33 -14.57
N ASN A 323 -22.90 -3.42 -15.47
CA ASN A 323 -22.64 -4.62 -16.28
C ASN A 323 -22.03 -5.79 -15.49
N PHE A 324 -21.54 -5.56 -14.27
CA PHE A 324 -21.04 -6.60 -13.37
C PHE A 324 -21.99 -6.89 -12.20
N GLN A 325 -23.09 -6.15 -12.08
CA GLN A 325 -24.08 -6.39 -11.03
C GLN A 325 -24.91 -7.64 -11.30
N ILE A 326 -25.19 -8.41 -10.26
CA ILE A 326 -26.05 -9.59 -10.30
C ILE A 326 -27.29 -9.33 -9.44
N GLY A 327 -28.47 -9.35 -10.07
CA GLY A 327 -29.74 -9.04 -9.39
C GLY A 327 -29.89 -7.55 -9.08
N THR A 328 -30.76 -7.22 -8.11
CA THR A 328 -31.16 -5.83 -7.80
C THR A 328 -30.81 -5.38 -6.38
N ASP A 329 -30.36 -6.29 -5.52
CA ASP A 329 -29.94 -5.95 -4.16
C ASP A 329 -28.55 -5.28 -4.21
N PRO A 330 -28.42 -4.01 -3.79
CA PRO A 330 -27.15 -3.32 -3.83
C PRO A 330 -26.07 -3.92 -2.90
N ASN A 331 -26.48 -4.66 -1.88
CA ASN A 331 -25.57 -5.27 -0.91
C ASN A 331 -25.23 -6.74 -1.25
N ALA A 332 -25.95 -7.35 -2.20
CA ALA A 332 -25.64 -8.71 -2.66
C ALA A 332 -24.33 -8.72 -3.47
N PRO A 333 -23.62 -9.87 -3.51
CA PRO A 333 -22.48 -10.04 -4.38
C PRO A 333 -22.85 -9.91 -5.86
N GLY A 334 -22.05 -9.16 -6.62
CA GLY A 334 -22.04 -9.13 -8.08
C GLY A 334 -20.90 -9.96 -8.64
N ASP A 335 -20.60 -9.77 -9.92
CA ASP A 335 -19.54 -10.46 -10.64
C ASP A 335 -18.20 -9.72 -10.54
N MET A 336 -17.63 -9.70 -9.34
CA MET A 336 -16.31 -9.10 -9.11
C MET A 336 -15.19 -9.84 -9.87
N TYR A 337 -15.39 -11.13 -10.15
CA TYR A 337 -14.43 -11.90 -10.93
C TYR A 337 -14.33 -11.34 -12.36
N ALA A 338 -15.45 -11.15 -13.05
CA ALA A 338 -15.46 -10.54 -14.38
C ALA A 338 -15.01 -9.06 -14.34
N GLU A 339 -15.33 -8.30 -13.27
CA GLU A 339 -14.82 -6.94 -13.09
C GLU A 339 -13.28 -6.95 -12.99
N THR A 340 -12.69 -7.90 -12.25
CA THR A 340 -11.23 -8.05 -12.14
C THR A 340 -10.59 -8.34 -13.49
N LEU A 341 -11.13 -9.30 -14.26
CA LEU A 341 -10.63 -9.62 -15.61
C LEU A 341 -10.67 -8.39 -16.53
N ALA A 342 -11.73 -7.58 -16.46
CA ALA A 342 -11.84 -6.38 -17.28
C ALA A 342 -10.74 -5.35 -16.97
N PHE A 343 -10.31 -5.22 -15.73
CA PHE A 343 -9.17 -4.35 -15.36
C PHE A 343 -7.83 -4.94 -15.80
N LEU A 344 -7.62 -6.26 -15.65
CA LEU A 344 -6.43 -6.94 -16.15
C LEU A 344 -6.31 -6.80 -17.67
N ASP A 345 -7.42 -6.97 -18.41
CA ASP A 345 -7.49 -6.76 -19.87
C ASP A 345 -7.23 -5.28 -20.27
N ALA A 346 -7.51 -4.32 -19.37
CA ALA A 346 -7.18 -2.92 -19.57
C ALA A 346 -5.69 -2.63 -19.34
N GLY A 347 -4.90 -3.61 -18.91
CA GLY A 347 -3.44 -3.54 -18.78
C GLY A 347 -2.95 -2.98 -17.44
N VAL A 348 -3.77 -3.00 -16.38
CA VAL A 348 -3.31 -2.54 -15.05
C VAL A 348 -2.30 -3.52 -14.44
N ASP A 349 -1.34 -2.99 -13.68
CA ASP A 349 -0.26 -3.76 -13.04
C ASP A 349 -0.66 -4.32 -11.69
N GLY A 350 -1.84 -3.95 -11.17
CA GLY A 350 -2.38 -4.51 -9.93
C GLY A 350 -3.74 -3.97 -9.54
N VAL A 351 -4.36 -4.69 -8.60
CA VAL A 351 -5.72 -4.37 -8.12
C VAL A 351 -5.78 -4.41 -6.60
N PHE A 352 -6.31 -3.34 -6.00
CA PHE A 352 -6.69 -3.32 -4.58
C PHE A 352 -8.04 -4.01 -4.40
N SER A 353 -8.11 -4.97 -3.49
CA SER A 353 -9.30 -5.79 -3.31
C SER A 353 -9.68 -5.96 -1.84
N ASP A 354 -10.97 -5.72 -1.54
CA ASP A 354 -11.57 -6.10 -0.25
C ASP A 354 -11.79 -7.63 -0.16
N ASN A 355 -11.78 -8.33 -1.32
CA ASN A 355 -12.00 -9.77 -1.46
C ASN A 355 -10.84 -10.42 -2.26
N PRO A 356 -9.64 -10.53 -1.66
CA PRO A 356 -8.44 -10.97 -2.38
C PRO A 356 -8.55 -12.34 -3.04
N ASP A 357 -9.32 -13.27 -2.46
CA ASP A 357 -9.59 -14.60 -3.03
C ASP A 357 -10.23 -14.55 -4.42
N ILE A 358 -11.18 -13.63 -4.63
CA ILE A 358 -11.84 -13.46 -5.93
C ILE A 358 -10.87 -12.86 -6.95
N ALA A 359 -10.14 -11.81 -6.55
CA ALA A 359 -9.16 -11.17 -7.42
C ALA A 359 -8.00 -12.12 -7.78
N ALA A 360 -7.50 -12.90 -6.81
CA ALA A 360 -6.43 -13.88 -7.04
C ALA A 360 -6.89 -15.02 -7.97
N ALA A 361 -8.13 -15.49 -7.84
CA ALA A 361 -8.69 -16.49 -8.75
C ALA A 361 -8.79 -15.94 -10.19
N ALA A 362 -9.29 -14.72 -10.35
CA ALA A 362 -9.37 -14.08 -11.66
C ALA A 362 -7.98 -13.87 -12.29
N LEU A 363 -6.99 -13.43 -11.51
CA LEU A 363 -5.63 -13.26 -11.98
C LEU A 363 -5.01 -14.61 -12.40
N ALA A 364 -5.20 -15.67 -11.62
CA ALA A 364 -4.67 -16.99 -11.95
C ALA A 364 -5.23 -17.50 -13.28
N ASP A 365 -6.54 -17.36 -13.52
CA ASP A 365 -7.17 -17.79 -14.77
C ASP A 365 -6.78 -16.86 -15.96
N TRP A 366 -6.49 -15.59 -15.69
CA TRP A 366 -6.02 -14.64 -16.72
C TRP A 366 -4.61 -14.97 -17.21
N LEU A 367 -3.77 -15.48 -16.30
CA LEU A 367 -2.40 -15.93 -16.62
C LEU A 367 -2.35 -17.28 -17.33
N GLY A 368 -3.37 -18.16 -17.25
CA GLY A 368 -3.53 -19.46 -17.93
C GLY A 368 -2.98 -20.59 -17.12
#